data_7c9a0f0a5cd0ab58e10e6779eee45237
#
_entry.id   7c9a0f0a5cd0ab58e10e6779eee45237
#
_cell.length_a   1.000
_cell.length_b   1.000
_cell.length_c   1.000
_cell.angle_alpha   90.00
_cell.angle_beta   90.00
_cell.angle_gamma   90.00
#
_symmetry.space_group_name_H-M   'P 1'
#
loop_
_entity.id
_entity.type
_entity.pdbx_description
1 polymer ?
#
loop_
_entity_poly.entity_id
_entity_poly.type
_entity_poly.pdbx_seq_one_letter_code
_entity_poly.pdbx_strand_id
1 'polypeptide(L)'
;MGKPNGWLVVNRFLNTSKFTELTGLLCGAAAQHGIGLDVYTNDELLPAICGGGGRLPDEAPDFVLFYDKDVILARALEARGMRLLNSARAIELCDDKALTHLALSGFVPMPRTVSAPFTYENVGYTDRAFVRDMFGILGSPLVIKEAFGSFGKQVYLAETPGDADRILDGVCGRRVIFQEFIRESAGRDLRLNVVGGRVVAAMERMNPNGDFRANISNGGVMRPHTPTFEETRLALRTAEVLGLDFCGVDLLLSNDGPVVCEVNSNAHFKSIFECTGVNAADEIMRYILRGADGC
;
A
#
# COMPACT_ATOMS: atom_id res chain seq x y z
N MET A 1 -16.69 -25.20 -17.67
CA MET A 1 -16.91 -23.90 -17.01
C MET A 1 -16.58 -22.81 -18.01
N GLY A 2 -17.37 -21.71 -18.06
CA GLY A 2 -17.03 -20.53 -18.87
C GLY A 2 -15.71 -19.90 -18.42
N LYS A 3 -15.08 -19.08 -19.26
CA LYS A 3 -13.92 -18.31 -18.85
C LYS A 3 -14.36 -17.29 -17.79
N PRO A 4 -13.60 -17.10 -16.70
CA PRO A 4 -13.94 -16.08 -15.70
C PRO A 4 -13.93 -14.70 -16.36
N ASN A 5 -14.94 -13.89 -16.04
CA ASN A 5 -15.03 -12.51 -16.49
C ASN A 5 -14.99 -11.55 -15.28
N GLY A 6 -14.09 -10.59 -15.29
CA GLY A 6 -13.90 -9.65 -14.21
C GLY A 6 -13.88 -8.19 -14.65
N TRP A 7 -14.02 -7.30 -13.69
CA TRP A 7 -13.76 -5.89 -13.89
C TRP A 7 -12.40 -5.50 -13.32
N LEU A 8 -11.66 -4.68 -14.04
CA LEU A 8 -10.50 -3.95 -13.53
C LEU A 8 -10.93 -2.50 -13.27
N VAL A 9 -10.99 -2.12 -12.00
CA VAL A 9 -11.33 -0.75 -11.61
C VAL A 9 -10.05 0.05 -11.35
N VAL A 10 -9.92 1.18 -12.07
CA VAL A 10 -8.76 2.08 -11.99
C VAL A 10 -9.21 3.53 -11.77
N ASN A 11 -8.28 4.37 -11.32
CA ASN A 11 -8.54 5.78 -11.11
C ASN A 11 -8.43 6.58 -12.41
N ARG A 12 -9.48 7.30 -12.78
CA ARG A 12 -9.56 8.15 -13.98
C ARG A 12 -8.47 9.22 -14.02
N PHE A 13 -8.11 9.74 -12.85
CA PHE A 13 -7.21 10.89 -12.72
C PHE A 13 -5.74 10.50 -12.62
N LEU A 14 -5.43 9.20 -12.46
CA LEU A 14 -4.08 8.65 -12.50
C LEU A 14 -3.71 8.21 -13.92
N ASN A 15 -3.50 9.19 -14.80
CA ASN A 15 -3.32 9.01 -16.25
C ASN A 15 -1.85 9.12 -16.74
N THR A 16 -0.87 9.02 -15.84
CA THR A 16 0.53 9.01 -16.25
C THR A 16 0.92 7.68 -16.88
N SER A 17 1.97 7.66 -17.70
CA SER A 17 2.51 6.43 -18.35
C SER A 17 2.67 5.27 -17.38
N LYS A 18 3.09 5.57 -16.16
CA LYS A 18 3.26 4.60 -15.07
C LYS A 18 1.98 3.79 -14.76
N PHE A 19 0.83 4.46 -14.71
CA PHE A 19 -0.45 3.81 -14.41
C PHE A 19 -1.05 3.14 -15.64
N THR A 20 -0.89 3.74 -16.83
CA THR A 20 -1.32 3.13 -18.10
C THR A 20 -0.58 1.82 -18.37
N GLU A 21 0.73 1.79 -18.14
CA GLU A 21 1.54 0.58 -18.29
C GLU A 21 1.10 -0.52 -17.30
N LEU A 22 0.80 -0.15 -16.05
CA LEU A 22 0.31 -1.09 -15.05
C LEU A 22 -1.01 -1.74 -15.47
N THR A 23 -1.96 -0.92 -15.95
CA THR A 23 -3.23 -1.41 -16.52
C THR A 23 -2.97 -2.35 -17.69
N GLY A 24 -2.05 -1.99 -18.58
CA GLY A 24 -1.65 -2.83 -19.72
C GLY A 24 -1.07 -4.19 -19.29
N LEU A 25 -0.23 -4.21 -18.23
CA LEU A 25 0.32 -5.47 -17.68
C LEU A 25 -0.78 -6.36 -17.11
N LEU A 26 -1.77 -5.80 -16.39
CA LEU A 26 -2.89 -6.55 -15.84
C LEU A 26 -3.79 -7.12 -16.94
N CYS A 27 -4.17 -6.31 -17.94
CA CYS A 27 -4.98 -6.76 -19.07
C CYS A 27 -4.24 -7.80 -19.93
N GLY A 28 -2.93 -7.61 -20.16
CA GLY A 28 -2.10 -8.55 -20.90
C GLY A 28 -2.00 -9.91 -20.20
N ALA A 29 -1.78 -9.91 -18.89
CA ALA A 29 -1.78 -11.13 -18.08
C ALA A 29 -3.15 -11.83 -18.11
N ALA A 30 -4.24 -11.09 -17.93
CA ALA A 30 -5.60 -11.64 -18.00
C ALA A 30 -5.86 -12.36 -19.33
N ALA A 31 -5.51 -11.70 -20.45
CA ALA A 31 -5.66 -12.29 -21.79
C ALA A 31 -4.84 -13.59 -21.96
N GLN A 32 -3.58 -13.61 -21.48
CA GLN A 32 -2.72 -14.79 -21.51
C GLN A 32 -3.29 -15.97 -20.71
N HIS A 33 -3.95 -15.69 -19.61
CA HIS A 33 -4.60 -16.69 -18.75
C HIS A 33 -6.03 -17.01 -19.16
N GLY A 34 -6.54 -16.40 -20.24
CA GLY A 34 -7.90 -16.64 -20.74
C GLY A 34 -8.99 -16.04 -19.86
N ILE A 35 -8.69 -15.03 -19.06
CA ILE A 35 -9.61 -14.27 -18.23
C ILE A 35 -10.13 -13.07 -19.03
N GLY A 36 -11.45 -12.87 -19.09
CA GLY A 36 -12.05 -11.62 -19.55
C GLY A 36 -11.84 -10.53 -18.50
N LEU A 37 -11.36 -9.35 -18.89
CA LEU A 37 -11.13 -8.26 -17.96
C LEU A 37 -11.55 -6.93 -18.60
N ASP A 38 -12.72 -6.43 -18.22
CA ASP A 38 -13.24 -5.14 -18.67
C ASP A 38 -12.72 -4.03 -17.75
N VAL A 39 -12.22 -2.94 -18.35
CA VAL A 39 -11.63 -1.82 -17.59
C VAL A 39 -12.67 -0.75 -17.37
N TYR A 40 -12.87 -0.37 -16.12
CA TYR A 40 -13.74 0.72 -15.70
C TYR A 40 -12.97 1.72 -14.84
N THR A 41 -13.37 2.98 -14.93
CA THR A 41 -12.83 4.02 -14.06
C THR A 41 -13.78 4.35 -12.92
N ASN A 42 -13.23 4.92 -11.84
CA ASN A 42 -14.02 5.26 -10.67
C ASN A 42 -15.11 6.30 -10.96
N ASP A 43 -14.87 7.26 -11.87
CA ASP A 43 -15.85 8.28 -12.28
C ASP A 43 -16.98 7.71 -13.16
N GLU A 44 -16.75 6.61 -13.87
CA GLU A 44 -17.80 5.90 -14.62
C GLU A 44 -18.72 5.11 -13.69
N LEU A 45 -18.16 4.43 -12.69
CA LEU A 45 -18.93 3.55 -11.81
C LEU A 45 -19.65 4.28 -10.68
N LEU A 46 -19.04 5.32 -10.06
CA LEU A 46 -19.63 6.01 -8.92
C LEU A 46 -21.04 6.55 -9.15
N PRO A 47 -21.35 7.27 -10.27
CA PRO A 47 -22.70 7.75 -10.52
C PRO A 47 -23.73 6.63 -10.68
N ALA A 48 -23.34 5.53 -11.33
CA ALA A 48 -24.21 4.38 -11.55
C ALA A 48 -24.51 3.62 -10.24
N ILE A 49 -23.52 3.58 -9.34
CA ILE A 49 -23.60 2.80 -8.11
C ILE A 49 -24.22 3.62 -6.97
N CYS A 50 -23.79 4.86 -6.77
CA CYS A 50 -24.22 5.67 -5.61
C CYS A 50 -25.35 6.64 -5.95
N GLY A 51 -25.47 7.10 -7.20
CA GLY A 51 -26.36 8.20 -7.57
C GLY A 51 -27.64 7.80 -8.31
N GLY A 52 -27.79 6.54 -8.69
CA GLY A 52 -28.94 6.10 -9.52
C GLY A 52 -28.99 6.72 -10.92
N GLY A 53 -27.93 7.41 -11.35
CA GLY A 53 -27.83 8.17 -12.60
C GLY A 53 -26.82 7.61 -13.59
N GLY A 54 -26.77 6.32 -13.77
CA GLY A 54 -25.93 5.64 -14.75
C GLY A 54 -26.40 4.21 -14.93
N ARG A 55 -25.95 3.57 -16.00
CA ARG A 55 -26.23 2.15 -16.22
C ARG A 55 -24.99 1.34 -15.87
N LEU A 56 -25.10 0.46 -14.88
CA LEU A 56 -24.10 -0.57 -14.68
C LEU A 56 -24.10 -1.50 -15.90
N PRO A 57 -22.97 -2.13 -16.22
CA PRO A 57 -22.93 -3.21 -17.20
C PRO A 57 -24.02 -4.25 -16.92
N ASP A 58 -24.63 -4.80 -17.99
CA ASP A 58 -25.78 -5.71 -17.86
C ASP A 58 -25.40 -7.04 -17.16
N GLU A 59 -24.14 -7.45 -17.26
CA GLU A 59 -23.62 -8.67 -16.64
C GLU A 59 -22.77 -8.32 -15.42
N ALA A 60 -23.10 -8.95 -14.29
CA ALA A 60 -22.26 -8.85 -13.08
C ALA A 60 -20.95 -9.63 -13.31
N PRO A 61 -19.80 -9.09 -12.87
CA PRO A 61 -18.54 -9.79 -13.00
C PRO A 61 -18.43 -10.92 -11.95
N ASP A 62 -17.64 -11.96 -12.27
CA ASP A 62 -17.30 -13.02 -11.32
C ASP A 62 -16.41 -12.47 -10.18
N PHE A 63 -15.62 -11.42 -10.46
CA PHE A 63 -14.78 -10.71 -9.52
C PHE A 63 -14.49 -9.27 -9.99
N VAL A 64 -14.07 -8.42 -9.05
CA VAL A 64 -13.58 -7.06 -9.33
C VAL A 64 -12.14 -6.97 -8.88
N LEU A 65 -11.20 -6.83 -9.81
CA LEU A 65 -9.82 -6.47 -9.52
C LEU A 65 -9.76 -4.96 -9.26
N PHE A 66 -9.85 -4.58 -7.99
CA PHE A 66 -9.95 -3.17 -7.59
C PHE A 66 -8.57 -2.56 -7.42
N TYR A 67 -8.08 -1.89 -8.46
CA TYR A 67 -6.73 -1.31 -8.49
C TYR A 67 -6.76 0.21 -8.25
N ASP A 68 -7.60 0.64 -7.32
CA ASP A 68 -7.75 2.02 -6.87
C ASP A 68 -7.83 2.09 -5.34
N LYS A 69 -7.82 3.30 -4.79
CA LYS A 69 -7.95 3.59 -3.35
C LYS A 69 -9.27 4.29 -3.00
N ASP A 70 -10.21 4.34 -3.92
CA ASP A 70 -11.56 4.88 -3.67
C ASP A 70 -12.38 3.90 -2.81
N VAL A 71 -12.22 4.02 -1.50
CA VAL A 71 -12.89 3.16 -0.50
C VAL A 71 -14.41 3.28 -0.58
N ILE A 72 -14.94 4.44 -0.97
CA ILE A 72 -16.39 4.64 -1.09
C ILE A 72 -16.93 3.80 -2.25
N LEU A 73 -16.28 3.84 -3.41
CA LEU A 73 -16.65 3.00 -4.54
C LEU A 73 -16.47 1.51 -4.20
N ALA A 74 -15.35 1.14 -3.58
CA ALA A 74 -15.10 -0.25 -3.18
C ALA A 74 -16.20 -0.79 -2.26
N ARG A 75 -16.57 -0.05 -1.20
CA ARG A 75 -17.67 -0.41 -0.30
C ARG A 75 -19.03 -0.47 -1.00
N ALA A 76 -19.29 0.43 -1.95
CA ALA A 76 -20.54 0.44 -2.70
C ALA A 76 -20.67 -0.77 -3.64
N LEU A 77 -19.56 -1.25 -4.21
CA LEU A 77 -19.50 -2.48 -5.02
C LEU A 77 -19.73 -3.72 -4.13
N GLU A 78 -19.06 -3.81 -2.98
CA GLU A 78 -19.26 -4.90 -2.01
C GLU A 78 -20.70 -4.96 -1.48
N ALA A 79 -21.33 -3.80 -1.21
CA ALA A 79 -22.72 -3.72 -0.78
C ALA A 79 -23.71 -4.26 -1.83
N ARG A 80 -23.30 -4.39 -3.10
CA ARG A 80 -24.03 -5.03 -4.18
C ARG A 80 -23.68 -6.51 -4.37
N GLY A 81 -22.91 -7.09 -3.46
CA GLY A 81 -22.53 -8.49 -3.48
C GLY A 81 -21.35 -8.81 -4.42
N MET A 82 -20.65 -7.79 -4.95
CA MET A 82 -19.48 -8.01 -5.80
C MET A 82 -18.27 -8.42 -4.97
N ARG A 83 -17.54 -9.44 -5.43
CA ARG A 83 -16.28 -9.87 -4.78
C ARG A 83 -15.13 -9.00 -5.25
N LEU A 84 -14.57 -8.21 -4.35
CA LEU A 84 -13.39 -7.38 -4.62
C LEU A 84 -12.09 -8.11 -4.23
N LEU A 85 -11.07 -7.87 -5.02
CA LEU A 85 -9.66 -8.22 -4.81
C LEU A 85 -8.83 -6.93 -4.95
N ASN A 86 -8.34 -6.28 -3.88
CA ASN A 86 -8.56 -6.51 -2.45
C ASN A 86 -9.93 -5.98 -1.97
N SER A 87 -10.35 -6.42 -0.78
CA SER A 87 -11.57 -5.90 -0.17
C SER A 87 -11.46 -4.42 0.20
N ALA A 88 -12.60 -3.72 0.25
CA ALA A 88 -12.66 -2.31 0.65
C ALA A 88 -12.03 -2.06 2.02
N ARG A 89 -12.25 -2.97 2.98
CA ARG A 89 -11.64 -2.90 4.31
C ARG A 89 -10.11 -3.01 4.25
N ALA A 90 -9.58 -3.95 3.46
CA ALA A 90 -8.14 -4.15 3.34
C ALA A 90 -7.46 -2.92 2.70
N ILE A 91 -8.09 -2.32 1.69
CA ILE A 91 -7.63 -1.09 1.04
C ILE A 91 -7.61 0.07 2.05
N GLU A 92 -8.69 0.29 2.79
CA GLU A 92 -8.80 1.35 3.80
C GLU A 92 -7.72 1.22 4.88
N LEU A 93 -7.51 0.00 5.40
CA LEU A 93 -6.47 -0.27 6.41
C LEU A 93 -5.06 0.00 5.89
N CYS A 94 -4.79 -0.21 4.61
CA CYS A 94 -3.47 0.00 4.03
C CYS A 94 -3.22 1.45 3.60
N ASP A 95 -4.26 2.19 3.23
CA ASP A 95 -4.08 3.57 2.75
C ASP A 95 -3.81 4.57 3.88
N ASP A 96 -4.34 4.33 5.07
CA ASP A 96 -4.07 5.14 6.28
C ASP A 96 -3.01 4.44 7.14
N LYS A 97 -1.80 5.03 7.24
CA LYS A 97 -0.67 4.47 8.01
C LYS A 97 -0.98 4.32 9.50
N ALA A 98 -1.84 5.17 10.06
CA ALA A 98 -2.26 5.03 11.46
C ALA A 98 -3.16 3.80 11.64
N LEU A 99 -4.08 3.56 10.70
CA LEU A 99 -4.94 2.36 10.72
C LEU A 99 -4.12 1.09 10.44
N THR A 100 -3.16 1.14 9.50
CA THR A 100 -2.23 0.02 9.25
C THR A 100 -1.50 -0.37 10.55
N HIS A 101 -0.92 0.64 11.24
CA HIS A 101 -0.19 0.40 12.48
C HIS A 101 -1.12 -0.19 13.56
N LEU A 102 -2.31 0.38 13.74
CA LEU A 102 -3.28 -0.10 14.73
C LEU A 102 -3.71 -1.55 14.45
N ALA A 103 -3.98 -1.88 13.19
CA ALA A 103 -4.41 -3.23 12.79
C ALA A 103 -3.31 -4.29 12.96
N LEU A 104 -2.05 -3.92 12.76
CA LEU A 104 -0.89 -4.82 12.85
C LEU A 104 -0.28 -4.91 14.25
N SER A 105 -0.62 -3.95 15.13
CA SER A 105 -0.07 -3.89 16.49
C SER A 105 -0.34 -5.17 17.27
N GLY A 106 0.69 -5.75 17.87
CA GLY A 106 0.62 -7.01 18.60
C GLY A 106 0.61 -8.28 17.74
N PHE A 107 0.52 -8.16 16.41
CA PHE A 107 0.54 -9.30 15.49
C PHE A 107 1.86 -9.49 14.77
N VAL A 108 2.55 -8.39 14.47
CA VAL A 108 3.84 -8.38 13.76
C VAL A 108 4.78 -7.31 14.35
N PRO A 109 6.10 -7.52 14.27
CA PRO A 109 7.06 -6.50 14.67
C PRO A 109 7.01 -5.30 13.72
N MET A 110 6.95 -4.10 14.31
CA MET A 110 6.95 -2.81 13.61
C MET A 110 7.80 -1.81 14.40
N PRO A 111 8.32 -0.75 13.78
CA PRO A 111 8.90 0.36 14.50
C PRO A 111 7.89 0.95 15.49
N ARG A 112 8.34 1.33 16.68
CA ARG A 112 7.48 2.01 17.66
C ARG A 112 6.84 3.23 17.01
N THR A 113 5.54 3.34 17.11
CA THR A 113 4.75 4.36 16.40
C THR A 113 3.69 4.92 17.32
N VAL A 114 3.52 6.23 17.27
CA VAL A 114 2.49 6.96 18.01
C VAL A 114 1.73 7.84 17.03
N SER A 115 0.41 7.71 16.98
CA SER A 115 -0.42 8.64 16.20
C SER A 115 -0.48 9.99 16.90
N ALA A 116 -0.33 11.08 16.14
CA ALA A 116 -0.58 12.40 16.69
C ALA A 116 -2.02 12.55 17.17
N PRO A 117 -2.28 13.36 18.19
CA PRO A 117 -3.65 13.74 18.55
C PRO A 117 -4.39 14.29 17.33
N PHE A 118 -5.69 13.98 17.23
CA PHE A 118 -6.49 14.53 16.14
C PHE A 118 -6.69 16.04 16.35
N THR A 119 -6.55 16.82 15.28
CA THR A 119 -6.93 18.23 15.25
C THR A 119 -7.60 18.55 13.91
N TYR A 120 -8.21 19.74 13.82
CA TYR A 120 -8.86 20.20 12.60
C TYR A 120 -7.93 21.11 11.80
N GLU A 121 -8.07 21.14 10.47
CA GLU A 121 -7.22 21.92 9.57
C GLU A 121 -7.21 23.42 9.90
N ASN A 122 -8.37 23.96 10.28
CA ASN A 122 -8.52 25.37 10.66
C ASN A 122 -8.10 25.69 12.11
N VAL A 123 -7.74 24.69 12.91
CA VAL A 123 -7.30 24.85 14.31
C VAL A 123 -5.81 24.59 14.45
N GLY A 124 -5.31 23.50 13.88
CA GLY A 124 -3.94 23.04 14.03
C GLY A 124 -3.60 22.63 15.48
N TYR A 125 -2.31 22.57 15.78
CA TYR A 125 -1.80 22.30 17.13
C TYR A 125 -1.42 23.63 17.80
N THR A 126 -2.30 24.16 18.64
CA THR A 126 -2.08 25.39 19.40
C THR A 126 -1.13 25.21 20.58
N ASP A 127 -1.02 23.97 21.10
CA ASP A 127 -0.02 23.53 22.05
C ASP A 127 0.69 22.28 21.49
N ARG A 128 2.01 22.28 21.56
CA ARG A 128 2.87 21.20 21.03
C ARG A 128 3.73 20.53 22.09
N ALA A 129 3.34 20.62 23.34
CA ALA A 129 4.06 19.95 24.43
C ALA A 129 4.24 18.46 24.17
N PHE A 130 3.21 17.80 23.58
CA PHE A 130 3.23 16.40 23.20
C PHE A 130 4.39 16.03 22.24
N VAL A 131 4.88 16.96 21.43
CA VAL A 131 6.00 16.71 20.50
C VAL A 131 7.26 16.30 21.28
N ARG A 132 7.53 16.97 22.42
CA ARG A 132 8.67 16.61 23.27
C ARG A 132 8.52 15.21 23.85
N ASP A 133 7.29 14.82 24.20
CA ASP A 133 7.00 13.48 24.70
C ASP A 133 7.30 12.44 23.63
N MET A 134 7.01 12.73 22.34
CA MET A 134 7.34 11.82 21.24
C MET A 134 8.86 11.56 21.14
N PHE A 135 9.70 12.59 21.30
CA PHE A 135 11.14 12.40 21.34
C PHE A 135 11.59 11.58 22.56
N GLY A 136 10.93 11.77 23.70
CA GLY A 136 11.18 10.97 24.91
C GLY A 136 10.82 9.47 24.71
N ILE A 137 9.73 9.19 24.00
CA ILE A 137 9.23 7.84 23.76
C ILE A 137 9.98 7.15 22.63
N LEU A 138 10.17 7.84 21.48
CA LEU A 138 10.64 7.24 20.23
C LEU A 138 12.13 7.44 19.97
N GLY A 139 12.76 8.37 20.67
CA GLY A 139 14.16 8.75 20.48
C GLY A 139 14.38 9.82 19.41
N SER A 140 15.66 10.08 19.10
CA SER A 140 16.07 11.04 18.07
C SER A 140 17.14 10.39 17.15
N PRO A 141 17.06 10.63 15.82
CA PRO A 141 15.96 11.28 15.11
C PRO A 141 14.69 10.44 15.15
N LEU A 142 13.54 11.06 14.85
CA LEU A 142 12.28 10.35 14.62
C LEU A 142 11.73 10.66 13.23
N VAL A 143 10.85 9.78 12.74
CA VAL A 143 10.19 9.95 11.44
C VAL A 143 8.76 10.42 11.67
N ILE A 144 8.36 11.47 10.95
CA ILE A 144 6.98 11.95 10.89
C ILE A 144 6.43 11.56 9.52
N LYS A 145 5.26 10.91 9.50
CA LYS A 145 4.60 10.51 8.25
C LYS A 145 3.16 11.04 8.24
N GLU A 146 2.73 11.63 7.13
CA GLU A 146 1.31 11.86 6.94
C GLU A 146 0.61 10.50 6.80
N ALA A 147 -0.57 10.34 7.39
CA ALA A 147 -1.31 9.09 7.37
C ALA A 147 -1.60 8.63 5.94
N PHE A 148 -1.99 9.58 5.08
CA PHE A 148 -2.20 9.37 3.66
C PHE A 148 -0.98 9.86 2.87
N GLY A 149 -0.63 9.13 1.82
CA GLY A 149 0.46 9.54 0.94
C GLY A 149 1.20 8.36 0.34
N SER A 150 1.97 8.63 -0.72
CA SER A 150 2.65 7.62 -1.51
C SER A 150 4.04 8.09 -1.95
N PHE A 151 4.88 7.14 -2.35
CA PHE A 151 6.21 7.39 -2.94
C PHE A 151 7.19 8.14 -2.03
N GLY A 152 7.00 8.09 -0.70
CA GLY A 152 7.89 8.73 0.28
C GLY A 152 7.81 10.27 0.31
N LYS A 153 6.87 10.90 -0.39
CA LYS A 153 6.74 12.37 -0.43
C LYS A 153 6.30 12.97 0.91
N GLN A 154 5.50 12.24 1.66
CA GLN A 154 4.91 12.64 2.94
C GLN A 154 5.63 11.98 4.13
N VAL A 155 6.96 11.81 4.02
CA VAL A 155 7.80 11.19 5.06
C VAL A 155 8.95 12.14 5.37
N TYR A 156 9.05 12.54 6.61
CA TYR A 156 9.97 13.58 7.09
C TYR A 156 10.83 13.06 8.24
N LEU A 157 12.08 13.50 8.31
CA LEU A 157 12.99 13.21 9.42
C LEU A 157 13.06 14.45 10.33
N ALA A 158 12.90 14.27 11.62
CA ALA A 158 13.04 15.30 12.64
C ALA A 158 14.14 14.90 13.62
N GLU A 159 15.20 15.70 13.70
CA GLU A 159 16.31 15.50 14.63
C GLU A 159 16.04 16.18 15.98
N THR A 160 15.26 17.26 15.95
CA THR A 160 14.93 18.07 17.11
C THR A 160 13.42 18.34 17.19
N PRO A 161 12.89 18.69 18.38
CA PRO A 161 11.50 19.16 18.50
C PRO A 161 11.20 20.36 17.58
N GLY A 162 12.14 21.25 17.35
CA GLY A 162 11.98 22.37 16.43
C GLY A 162 11.84 21.96 14.97
N ASP A 163 12.47 20.85 14.55
CA ASP A 163 12.23 20.27 13.23
C ASP A 163 10.82 19.72 13.11
N ALA A 164 10.38 18.99 14.13
CA ALA A 164 9.02 18.45 14.17
C ALA A 164 7.97 19.57 14.14
N ASP A 165 8.18 20.66 14.85
CA ASP A 165 7.30 21.83 14.83
C ASP A 165 7.17 22.42 13.42
N ARG A 166 8.28 22.58 12.69
CA ARG A 166 8.28 23.06 11.30
C ARG A 166 7.56 22.10 10.35
N ILE A 167 7.74 20.80 10.54
CA ILE A 167 7.04 19.78 9.76
C ILE A 167 5.52 19.87 10.02
N LEU A 168 5.12 19.97 11.29
CA LEU A 168 3.70 20.08 11.66
C LEU A 168 3.06 21.36 11.15
N ASP A 169 3.79 22.47 11.03
CA ASP A 169 3.30 23.69 10.36
C ASP A 169 2.99 23.43 8.88
N GLY A 170 3.85 22.67 8.20
CA GLY A 170 3.68 22.36 6.77
C GLY A 170 2.56 21.37 6.47
N VAL A 171 2.16 20.55 7.45
CA VAL A 171 1.12 19.51 7.28
C VAL A 171 -0.18 19.83 8.03
N CYS A 172 -0.38 21.08 8.40
CA CYS A 172 -1.46 21.57 9.26
C CYS A 172 -2.79 20.82 9.07
N GLY A 173 -3.33 20.28 10.17
CA GLY A 173 -4.62 19.58 10.22
C GLY A 173 -4.65 18.17 9.59
N ARG A 174 -3.62 17.75 8.89
CA ARG A 174 -3.52 16.38 8.38
C ARG A 174 -3.16 15.43 9.51
N ARG A 175 -3.75 14.23 9.49
CA ARG A 175 -3.35 13.18 10.41
C ARG A 175 -1.91 12.76 10.14
N VAL A 176 -1.07 12.72 11.19
CA VAL A 176 0.30 12.26 11.11
C VAL A 176 0.59 11.20 12.16
N ILE A 177 1.59 10.38 11.91
CA ILE A 177 2.18 9.45 12.88
C ILE A 177 3.62 9.85 13.13
N PHE A 178 4.06 9.65 14.37
CA PHE A 178 5.46 9.72 14.80
C PHE A 178 5.98 8.28 14.91
N GLN A 179 7.13 8.01 14.35
CA GLN A 179 7.71 6.66 14.32
C GLN A 179 9.19 6.72 14.66
N GLU A 180 9.69 5.73 15.40
CA GLU A 180 11.12 5.61 15.66
C GLU A 180 11.89 5.43 14.35
N PHE A 181 13.08 5.96 14.31
CA PHE A 181 13.97 5.85 13.16
C PHE A 181 14.83 4.58 13.28
N ILE A 182 14.67 3.65 12.35
CA ILE A 182 15.49 2.45 12.27
C ILE A 182 16.79 2.78 11.54
N ARG A 183 17.84 3.03 12.31
CA ARG A 183 19.14 3.51 11.81
C ARG A 183 19.81 2.54 10.86
N GLU A 184 19.67 1.24 11.11
CA GLU A 184 20.23 0.16 10.34
C GLU A 184 19.64 0.06 8.93
N SER A 185 18.46 0.64 8.74
CA SER A 185 17.77 0.75 7.46
C SER A 185 17.79 2.15 6.87
N ALA A 186 18.65 3.04 7.32
CA ALA A 186 18.75 4.38 6.72
C ALA A 186 19.12 4.28 5.24
N GLY A 187 18.22 4.75 4.36
CA GLY A 187 18.38 4.68 2.92
C GLY A 187 18.24 3.27 2.33
N ARG A 188 17.70 2.31 3.07
CA ARG A 188 17.59 0.91 2.65
C ARG A 188 16.30 0.28 3.15
N ASP A 189 15.62 -0.48 2.29
CA ASP A 189 14.47 -1.31 2.66
C ASP A 189 14.33 -2.52 1.73
N LEU A 190 13.44 -3.44 2.11
CA LEU A 190 13.04 -4.58 1.29
C LEU A 190 11.58 -4.43 0.88
N ARG A 191 11.27 -4.65 -0.39
CA ARG A 191 9.92 -4.78 -0.90
C ARG A 191 9.63 -6.23 -1.25
N LEU A 192 8.64 -6.85 -0.58
CA LEU A 192 8.15 -8.19 -0.88
C LEU A 192 6.74 -8.10 -1.47
N ASN A 193 6.55 -8.67 -2.65
CA ASN A 193 5.21 -8.79 -3.24
C ASN A 193 4.58 -10.11 -2.80
N VAL A 194 3.43 -10.02 -2.16
CA VAL A 194 2.62 -11.16 -1.72
C VAL A 194 1.41 -11.28 -2.65
N VAL A 195 1.09 -12.49 -3.09
CA VAL A 195 -0.11 -12.82 -3.87
C VAL A 195 -0.64 -14.17 -3.40
N GLY A 196 -1.90 -14.22 -2.98
CA GLY A 196 -2.56 -15.47 -2.59
C GLY A 196 -1.80 -16.26 -1.53
N GLY A 197 -1.31 -15.58 -0.48
CA GLY A 197 -0.57 -16.19 0.62
C GLY A 197 0.83 -16.67 0.26
N ARG A 198 1.45 -16.14 -0.80
CA ARG A 198 2.82 -16.48 -1.23
C ARG A 198 3.63 -15.23 -1.54
N VAL A 199 4.88 -15.17 -1.12
CA VAL A 199 5.83 -14.17 -1.62
C VAL A 199 6.25 -14.58 -3.02
N VAL A 200 5.90 -13.77 -4.02
CA VAL A 200 6.13 -14.07 -5.44
C VAL A 200 7.38 -13.38 -5.99
N ALA A 201 7.76 -12.25 -5.42
CA ALA A 201 8.97 -11.52 -5.79
C ALA A 201 9.45 -10.68 -4.60
N ALA A 202 10.77 -10.47 -4.52
CA ALA A 202 11.35 -9.56 -3.54
C ALA A 202 12.51 -8.78 -4.15
N MET A 203 12.64 -7.52 -3.73
CA MET A 203 13.77 -6.66 -4.11
C MET A 203 14.23 -5.85 -2.90
N GLU A 204 15.50 -5.55 -2.89
CA GLU A 204 16.09 -4.54 -2.01
C GLU A 204 16.16 -3.22 -2.76
N ARG A 205 15.78 -2.14 -2.05
CA ARG A 205 15.94 -0.77 -2.52
C ARG A 205 16.99 -0.06 -1.67
N MET A 206 17.85 0.72 -2.30
CA MET A 206 18.89 1.48 -1.62
C MET A 206 18.99 2.88 -2.23
N ASN A 207 19.18 3.89 -1.41
CA ASN A 207 19.45 5.24 -1.88
C ASN A 207 20.97 5.54 -1.78
N PRO A 208 21.67 5.63 -2.90
CA PRO A 208 23.13 5.88 -2.90
C PRO A 208 23.47 7.33 -2.59
N ASN A 209 22.48 8.24 -2.57
CA ASN A 209 22.70 9.69 -2.40
C ASN A 209 22.56 10.16 -0.95
N GLY A 210 22.43 9.24 0.01
CA GLY A 210 22.34 9.56 1.44
C GLY A 210 20.95 10.00 1.92
N ASP A 211 19.89 9.94 1.09
CA ASP A 211 18.52 10.11 1.59
C ASP A 211 18.17 8.90 2.46
N PHE A 212 17.58 9.16 3.61
CA PHE A 212 17.13 8.07 4.52
C PHE A 212 16.00 7.23 3.94
N ARG A 213 15.32 7.70 2.90
CA ARG A 213 14.26 6.99 2.17
C ARG A 213 14.86 6.21 1.01
N ALA A 214 14.52 4.94 0.91
CA ALA A 214 15.01 4.04 -0.14
C ALA A 214 14.19 4.08 -1.45
N ASN A 215 13.11 4.88 -1.50
CA ASN A 215 12.19 4.90 -2.64
C ASN A 215 12.90 5.23 -3.96
N ILE A 216 12.60 4.46 -5.02
CA ILE A 216 13.15 4.63 -6.37
C ILE A 216 12.84 6.02 -6.93
N SER A 217 11.63 6.55 -6.64
CA SER A 217 11.22 7.91 -7.02
C SER A 217 12.09 9.02 -6.43
N ASN A 218 12.88 8.72 -5.41
CA ASN A 218 13.81 9.64 -4.75
C ASN A 218 15.28 9.33 -5.11
N GLY A 219 15.52 8.67 -6.25
CA GLY A 219 16.86 8.32 -6.70
C GLY A 219 17.40 6.99 -6.15
N GLY A 220 16.56 6.18 -5.55
CA GLY A 220 16.92 4.84 -5.09
C GLY A 220 17.24 3.90 -6.26
N VAL A 221 18.13 2.95 -6.01
CA VAL A 221 18.46 1.82 -6.90
C VAL A 221 17.85 0.54 -6.34
N MET A 222 17.67 -0.45 -7.19
CA MET A 222 17.06 -1.72 -6.80
C MET A 222 17.93 -2.90 -7.22
N ARG A 223 17.86 -3.99 -6.44
CA ARG A 223 18.45 -5.28 -6.79
C ARG A 223 17.53 -6.43 -6.38
N PRO A 224 17.55 -7.57 -7.10
CA PRO A 224 16.81 -8.76 -6.67
C PRO A 224 17.24 -9.18 -5.26
N HIS A 225 16.27 -9.60 -4.46
CA HIS A 225 16.49 -10.12 -3.11
C HIS A 225 15.89 -11.51 -2.97
N THR A 226 16.62 -12.42 -2.33
CA THR A 226 16.10 -13.74 -1.93
C THR A 226 15.67 -13.61 -0.47
N PRO A 227 14.36 -13.56 -0.17
CA PRO A 227 13.92 -13.34 1.19
C PRO A 227 14.25 -14.50 2.10
N THR A 228 14.66 -14.19 3.31
CA THR A 228 14.86 -15.17 4.38
C THR A 228 13.52 -15.78 4.81
N PHE A 229 13.58 -16.87 5.59
CA PHE A 229 12.38 -17.46 6.18
C PHE A 229 11.61 -16.44 7.06
N GLU A 230 12.35 -15.64 7.83
CA GLU A 230 11.78 -14.66 8.76
C GLU A 230 11.09 -13.50 8.01
N GLU A 231 11.72 -12.94 6.96
CA GLU A 231 11.14 -11.93 6.10
C GLU A 231 9.88 -12.45 5.39
N THR A 232 9.94 -13.68 4.86
CA THR A 232 8.80 -14.34 4.22
C THR A 232 7.65 -14.50 5.19
N ARG A 233 7.90 -15.08 6.37
CA ARG A 233 6.90 -15.29 7.41
C ARG A 233 6.26 -13.97 7.84
N LEU A 234 7.07 -12.93 8.01
CA LEU A 234 6.59 -11.60 8.39
C LEU A 234 5.68 -11.00 7.33
N ALA A 235 6.07 -11.03 6.05
CA ALA A 235 5.27 -10.51 4.94
C ALA A 235 3.93 -11.25 4.80
N LEU A 236 3.95 -12.59 4.92
CA LEU A 236 2.73 -13.41 4.84
C LEU A 236 1.79 -13.15 6.01
N ARG A 237 2.32 -13.07 7.23
CA ARG A 237 1.50 -12.75 8.42
C ARG A 237 0.89 -11.37 8.33
N THR A 238 1.63 -10.40 7.81
CA THR A 238 1.15 -9.03 7.57
C THR A 238 -0.04 -9.02 6.60
N ALA A 239 0.10 -9.70 5.45
CA ALA A 239 -0.97 -9.81 4.46
C ALA A 239 -2.22 -10.51 5.03
N GLU A 240 -2.03 -11.57 5.80
CA GLU A 240 -3.10 -12.33 6.46
C GLU A 240 -3.89 -11.45 7.44
N VAL A 241 -3.21 -10.72 8.35
CA VAL A 241 -3.85 -9.87 9.36
C VAL A 241 -4.67 -8.75 8.71
N LEU A 242 -4.18 -8.19 7.61
CA LEU A 242 -4.87 -7.13 6.88
C LEU A 242 -5.94 -7.67 5.91
N GLY A 243 -6.00 -8.98 5.67
CA GLY A 243 -6.97 -9.60 4.77
C GLY A 243 -6.71 -9.29 3.29
N LEU A 244 -5.44 -9.30 2.88
CA LEU A 244 -5.02 -8.92 1.53
C LEU A 244 -4.87 -10.13 0.62
N ASP A 245 -5.51 -10.08 -0.54
CA ASP A 245 -5.32 -11.05 -1.61
C ASP A 245 -3.95 -10.88 -2.29
N PHE A 246 -3.54 -9.63 -2.47
CA PHE A 246 -2.21 -9.25 -2.94
C PHE A 246 -1.76 -7.92 -2.34
N CYS A 247 -0.47 -7.75 -2.16
CA CYS A 247 0.11 -6.51 -1.65
C CYS A 247 1.62 -6.41 -1.89
N GLY A 248 2.15 -5.21 -1.65
CA GLY A 248 3.57 -4.99 -1.45
C GLY A 248 3.83 -4.68 0.02
N VAL A 249 4.66 -5.48 0.68
CA VAL A 249 5.10 -5.27 2.06
C VAL A 249 6.50 -4.69 2.06
N ASP A 250 6.68 -3.55 2.70
CA ASP A 250 7.98 -2.91 2.89
C ASP A 250 8.53 -3.24 4.27
N LEU A 251 9.72 -3.83 4.32
CA LEU A 251 10.40 -4.20 5.55
C LEU A 251 11.65 -3.34 5.76
N LEU A 252 11.84 -2.90 6.99
CA LEU A 252 13.12 -2.36 7.46
C LEU A 252 13.89 -3.46 8.19
N LEU A 253 15.22 -3.37 8.13
CA LEU A 253 16.13 -4.29 8.81
C LEU A 253 16.62 -3.62 10.08
N SER A 254 16.20 -4.12 11.23
CA SER A 254 16.69 -3.68 12.54
C SER A 254 17.71 -4.69 13.10
N ASN A 255 18.38 -4.32 14.21
CA ASN A 255 19.28 -5.24 14.92
C ASN A 255 18.55 -6.48 15.49
N ASP A 256 17.25 -6.33 15.76
CA ASP A 256 16.41 -7.40 16.33
C ASP A 256 15.65 -8.19 15.25
N GLY A 257 15.98 -7.98 13.96
CA GLY A 257 15.36 -8.63 12.82
C GLY A 257 14.50 -7.70 11.96
N PRO A 258 13.79 -8.22 10.94
CA PRO A 258 12.98 -7.42 10.05
C PRO A 258 11.71 -6.90 10.75
N VAL A 259 11.34 -5.66 10.43
CA VAL A 259 10.12 -5.01 10.94
C VAL A 259 9.29 -4.43 9.80
N VAL A 260 7.96 -4.47 9.90
CA VAL A 260 7.06 -3.94 8.86
C VAL A 260 7.05 -2.41 8.90
N CYS A 261 7.40 -1.79 7.78
CA CYS A 261 7.40 -0.33 7.62
C CYS A 261 6.11 0.21 7.02
N GLU A 262 5.65 -0.44 5.95
CA GLU A 262 4.49 0.00 5.16
C GLU A 262 3.89 -1.20 4.40
N VAL A 263 2.58 -1.13 4.15
CA VAL A 263 1.87 -2.12 3.35
C VAL A 263 1.07 -1.39 2.27
N ASN A 264 1.20 -1.84 1.04
CA ASN A 264 0.53 -1.25 -0.11
C ASN A 264 -0.43 -2.27 -0.74
N SER A 265 -1.75 -2.06 -0.58
CA SER A 265 -2.80 -2.92 -1.17
C SER A 265 -2.74 -2.93 -2.70
N ASN A 266 -2.40 -1.80 -3.32
CA ASN A 266 -2.30 -1.61 -4.77
C ASN A 266 -0.84 -1.29 -5.13
N ALA A 267 0.08 -2.19 -4.74
CA ALA A 267 1.50 -2.00 -4.97
C ALA A 267 1.80 -1.89 -6.46
N HIS A 268 2.51 -0.83 -6.83
CA HIS A 268 3.01 -0.68 -8.18
C HIS A 268 4.15 -1.67 -8.42
N PHE A 269 3.93 -2.69 -9.26
CA PHE A 269 4.85 -3.80 -9.41
C PHE A 269 5.78 -3.72 -10.64
N LYS A 270 5.74 -2.65 -11.44
CA LYS A 270 6.63 -2.49 -12.60
C LYS A 270 8.12 -2.57 -12.18
N SER A 271 8.50 -1.82 -11.15
CA SER A 271 9.90 -1.80 -10.70
C SER A 271 10.40 -3.16 -10.22
N ILE A 272 9.57 -3.91 -9.49
CA ILE A 272 9.96 -5.25 -9.04
C ILE A 272 9.98 -6.23 -10.22
N PHE A 273 9.11 -6.07 -11.22
CA PHE A 273 9.14 -6.84 -12.45
C PHE A 273 10.43 -6.56 -13.24
N GLU A 274 10.80 -5.30 -13.44
CA GLU A 274 12.07 -4.92 -14.10
C GLU A 274 13.28 -5.44 -13.34
N CYS A 275 13.22 -5.48 -12.01
CA CYS A 275 14.31 -5.94 -11.15
C CYS A 275 14.47 -7.46 -11.14
N THR A 276 13.36 -8.21 -11.08
CA THR A 276 13.36 -9.65 -10.79
C THR A 276 12.95 -10.52 -11.98
N GLY A 277 12.35 -9.94 -13.01
CA GLY A 277 11.70 -10.67 -14.11
C GLY A 277 10.36 -11.31 -13.75
N VAL A 278 9.88 -11.17 -12.49
CA VAL A 278 8.61 -11.74 -12.05
C VAL A 278 7.49 -10.74 -12.26
N ASN A 279 6.54 -11.08 -13.12
CA ASN A 279 5.34 -10.28 -13.36
C ASN A 279 4.26 -10.60 -12.32
N ALA A 280 4.03 -9.72 -11.35
CA ALA A 280 3.00 -9.92 -10.33
C ALA A 280 1.57 -10.01 -10.91
N ALA A 281 1.32 -9.42 -12.10
CA ALA A 281 0.03 -9.56 -12.77
C ALA A 281 -0.28 -11.03 -13.12
N ASP A 282 0.71 -11.80 -13.61
CA ASP A 282 0.53 -13.23 -13.89
C ASP A 282 0.20 -14.02 -12.61
N GLU A 283 0.86 -13.71 -11.51
CA GLU A 283 0.58 -14.37 -10.23
C GLU A 283 -0.82 -14.03 -9.69
N ILE A 284 -1.29 -12.78 -9.87
CA ILE A 284 -2.66 -12.36 -9.54
C ILE A 284 -3.67 -13.16 -10.38
N MET A 285 -3.46 -13.28 -11.71
CA MET A 285 -4.36 -14.05 -12.56
C MET A 285 -4.39 -15.53 -12.19
N ARG A 286 -3.24 -16.14 -11.89
CA ARG A 286 -3.17 -17.52 -11.37
C ARG A 286 -3.90 -17.68 -10.03
N TYR A 287 -3.84 -16.68 -9.16
CA TYR A 287 -4.57 -16.68 -7.90
C TYR A 287 -6.09 -16.63 -8.13
N ILE A 288 -6.55 -15.78 -9.04
CA ILE A 288 -7.98 -15.69 -9.42
C ILE A 288 -8.49 -17.03 -9.94
N LEU A 289 -7.76 -17.68 -10.85
CA LEU A 289 -8.15 -18.98 -11.41
C LEU A 289 -8.26 -20.06 -10.34
N ARG A 290 -7.30 -20.14 -9.40
CA ARG A 290 -7.36 -21.11 -8.28
C ARG A 290 -8.58 -20.91 -7.39
N GLY A 291 -9.01 -19.66 -7.19
CA GLY A 291 -10.21 -19.36 -6.43
C GLY A 291 -11.51 -19.69 -7.17
N ALA A 292 -11.48 -19.71 -8.50
CA ALA A 292 -12.62 -20.11 -9.34
C ALA A 292 -12.81 -21.64 -9.40
N ASP A 293 -11.72 -22.42 -9.26
CA ASP A 293 -11.76 -23.89 -9.28
C ASP A 293 -12.20 -24.51 -7.95
N GLY A 294 -12.27 -23.71 -6.88
CA GLY A 294 -12.61 -24.15 -5.51
C GLY A 294 -14.05 -23.87 -5.06
N CYS A 295 -14.91 -23.35 -5.93
CA CYS A 295 -16.33 -23.06 -5.64
C CYS A 295 -17.27 -24.09 -6.28
#